data_31a1a39e1ec8abc6f16072476cd661da
#
_entry.id   31a1a39e1ec8abc6f16072476cd661da
#
_cell.length_a   1.000
_cell.length_b   1.000
_cell.length_c   1.000
_cell.angle_alpha   90.00
_cell.angle_beta   90.00
_cell.angle_gamma   90.00
#
_symmetry.space_group_name_H-M   'P 1'
#
loop_
_entity.id
_entity.type
_entity.pdbx_description
1 polymer ?
#
loop_
_entity_poly.entity_id
_entity_poly.type
_entity_poly.pdbx_seq_one_letter_code
_entity_poly.pdbx_strand_id
1 'polypeptide(L)'
;MFLPNNYDYNTWYYYGDISANSYEFTMFPYMILTSEFGCLLTADMKNGYLISEPEMLEQMRNNFCRQQKQSRKLINCVENIAEQFETVGNMVATKYSGYGLQDDPCVMAFLEDELIQKCVAPQMEHREILVQMTTEYCRCLANQDVTYIFSMEGILNFLKTGIITELDPALYIPPTLEDRVRIVEKILENGTRLLKSPMSDRKTNMNLYVTSEHGLLRIALPEKKVFLDIILEESELLHSFYDYCESMEEELFYEKDEAEKIVRGEVEKIRTNHK
;
A
#
# COMPACT_ATOMS: atom_id res chain seq x y z
N MET A 1 11.52 5.52 -8.79
CA MET A 1 11.32 4.53 -7.73
C MET A 1 11.83 3.19 -8.24
N PHE A 2 12.83 2.60 -7.60
CA PHE A 2 13.37 1.30 -8.00
C PHE A 2 12.46 0.23 -7.42
N LEU A 3 11.76 -0.50 -8.29
CA LEU A 3 10.94 -1.63 -7.87
C LEU A 3 11.85 -2.84 -7.60
N PRO A 4 11.70 -3.52 -6.46
CA PRO A 4 12.61 -4.59 -6.02
C PRO A 4 12.74 -5.77 -6.99
N ASN A 5 11.73 -6.05 -7.81
CA ASN A 5 11.67 -7.23 -8.66
C ASN A 5 12.71 -7.32 -9.80
N ASN A 6 13.53 -6.29 -10.01
CA ASN A 6 14.59 -6.32 -11.01
C ASN A 6 16.01 -6.19 -10.44
N TYR A 7 16.11 -5.91 -9.14
CA TYR A 7 17.40 -5.74 -8.46
C TYR A 7 17.27 -6.27 -7.04
N ASP A 8 18.23 -7.02 -6.59
CA ASP A 8 18.35 -7.46 -5.19
C ASP A 8 18.72 -6.26 -4.30
N TYR A 9 17.76 -5.34 -4.14
CA TYR A 9 17.92 -4.11 -3.38
C TYR A 9 17.24 -4.25 -2.03
N ASN A 10 18.04 -4.32 -0.97
CA ASN A 10 17.56 -4.41 0.40
C ASN A 10 17.94 -3.14 1.17
N THR A 11 16.95 -2.51 1.81
CA THR A 11 17.14 -1.33 2.65
C THR A 11 17.09 -1.74 4.12
N TRP A 12 18.04 -1.21 4.89
CA TRP A 12 18.17 -1.49 6.31
C TRP A 12 18.26 -0.18 7.07
N TYR A 13 17.75 -0.14 8.30
CA TYR A 13 17.87 1.00 9.20
C TYR A 13 18.32 0.55 10.58
N TYR A 14 18.95 1.45 11.30
CA TYR A 14 19.44 1.22 12.65
C TYR A 14 19.21 2.47 13.49
N TYR A 15 18.52 2.31 14.61
CA TYR A 15 18.44 3.33 15.65
C TYR A 15 19.47 3.00 16.72
N GLY A 16 20.55 3.74 16.73
CA GLY A 16 21.59 3.63 17.73
C GLY A 16 21.88 4.99 18.39
N ASP A 17 22.48 4.96 19.56
CA ASP A 17 23.01 6.18 20.14
C ASP A 17 24.19 6.67 19.29
N ILE A 18 23.90 7.62 18.40
CA ILE A 18 24.90 8.24 17.51
C ILE A 18 25.99 8.92 18.32
N SER A 19 25.67 9.43 19.51
CA SER A 19 26.65 10.09 20.40
C SER A 19 27.65 9.10 21.00
N ALA A 20 27.23 7.88 21.29
CA ALA A 20 28.11 6.81 21.77
C ALA A 20 29.02 6.23 20.68
N ASN A 21 28.59 6.30 19.42
CA ASN A 21 29.29 5.75 18.25
C ASN A 21 29.92 6.83 17.35
N SER A 22 29.99 8.08 17.81
CA SER A 22 30.39 9.24 17.00
C SER A 22 31.82 9.18 16.44
N TYR A 23 32.67 8.32 16.96
CA TYR A 23 34.03 8.12 16.45
C TYR A 23 34.09 7.43 15.08
N GLU A 24 33.03 6.69 14.71
CA GLU A 24 32.97 5.97 13.43
C GLU A 24 32.36 6.77 12.28
N PHE A 25 31.65 7.89 12.56
CA PHE A 25 30.80 8.58 11.57
C PHE A 25 31.18 10.02 11.23
N THR A 26 32.19 10.60 11.83
CA THR A 26 32.33 12.07 11.83
C THR A 26 32.94 12.66 10.56
N MET A 27 33.72 11.94 9.78
CA MET A 27 34.37 12.52 8.61
C MET A 27 33.83 11.98 7.27
N PHE A 28 33.47 10.73 7.22
CA PHE A 28 32.97 10.04 6.01
C PHE A 28 31.67 9.29 6.32
N PRO A 29 30.52 9.98 6.36
CA PRO A 29 29.24 9.35 6.72
C PRO A 29 28.70 8.40 5.65
N TYR A 30 29.23 8.48 4.44
CA TYR A 30 28.78 7.64 3.34
C TYR A 30 29.87 6.68 2.89
N MET A 31 29.47 5.43 2.69
CA MET A 31 30.33 4.36 2.20
C MET A 31 29.66 3.65 1.03
N ILE A 32 30.38 3.49 -0.08
CA ILE A 32 30.01 2.60 -1.18
C ILE A 32 31.03 1.45 -1.16
N LEU A 33 30.54 0.22 -1.08
CA LEU A 33 31.39 -0.97 -1.02
C LEU A 33 31.00 -1.95 -2.13
N THR A 34 31.99 -2.35 -2.94
CA THR A 34 31.84 -3.34 -4.00
C THR A 34 32.76 -4.54 -3.76
N SER A 35 32.79 -5.49 -4.69
CA SER A 35 33.76 -6.59 -4.65
C SER A 35 35.20 -6.12 -4.86
N GLU A 36 35.43 -5.02 -5.56
CA GLU A 36 36.74 -4.58 -6.03
C GLU A 36 37.25 -3.32 -5.33
N PHE A 37 36.36 -2.46 -4.86
CA PHE A 37 36.73 -1.21 -4.19
C PHE A 37 35.73 -0.77 -3.14
N GLY A 38 36.22 0.05 -2.21
CA GLY A 38 35.43 0.83 -1.26
C GLY A 38 35.61 2.31 -1.50
N CYS A 39 34.53 3.09 -1.40
CA CYS A 39 34.58 4.54 -1.49
C CYS A 39 33.99 5.14 -0.22
N LEU A 40 34.76 5.97 0.47
CA LEU A 40 34.31 6.76 1.61
C LEU A 40 34.09 8.19 1.17
N LEU A 41 32.92 8.78 1.46
CA LEU A 41 32.55 10.12 1.00
C LEU A 41 32.28 11.05 2.18
N THR A 42 32.69 12.31 2.00
CA THR A 42 32.34 13.39 2.93
C THR A 42 30.83 13.68 2.92
N ALA A 43 30.30 14.35 3.95
CA ALA A 43 28.89 14.67 4.07
C ALA A 43 28.33 15.49 2.90
N ASP A 44 29.14 16.33 2.27
CA ASP A 44 28.78 17.10 1.07
C ASP A 44 28.97 16.33 -0.26
N MET A 45 29.43 15.07 -0.18
CA MET A 45 29.74 14.18 -1.32
C MET A 45 30.73 14.74 -2.35
N LYS A 46 31.48 15.80 -2.02
CA LYS A 46 32.43 16.43 -2.97
C LYS A 46 33.82 15.82 -2.90
N ASN A 47 34.17 15.22 -1.79
CA ASN A 47 35.46 14.61 -1.56
C ASN A 47 35.30 13.19 -1.03
N GLY A 48 36.31 12.37 -1.25
CA GLY A 48 36.30 10.99 -0.75
C GLY A 48 37.61 10.28 -0.97
N TYR A 49 37.68 9.08 -0.45
CA TYR A 49 38.81 8.16 -0.63
C TYR A 49 38.33 6.91 -1.35
N LEU A 50 39.08 6.51 -2.37
CA LEU A 50 38.93 5.23 -3.05
C LEU A 50 39.95 4.26 -2.46
N ILE A 51 39.46 3.12 -2.00
CA ILE A 51 40.25 2.07 -1.33
C ILE A 51 40.13 0.82 -2.20
N SER A 52 41.26 0.26 -2.59
CA SER A 52 41.36 -0.99 -3.34
C SER A 52 42.24 -2.06 -2.65
N GLU A 53 42.81 -1.71 -1.49
CA GLU A 53 43.63 -2.62 -0.71
C GLU A 53 42.77 -3.78 -0.15
N PRO A 54 43.10 -5.05 -0.46
CA PRO A 54 42.25 -6.19 -0.12
C PRO A 54 41.97 -6.33 1.38
N GLU A 55 42.95 -6.09 2.24
CA GLU A 55 42.81 -6.19 3.71
C GLU A 55 41.84 -5.11 4.23
N MET A 56 41.91 -3.91 3.70
CA MET A 56 40.98 -2.80 4.05
C MET A 56 39.58 -3.11 3.57
N LEU A 57 39.41 -3.64 2.37
CA LEU A 57 38.10 -4.03 1.82
C LEU A 57 37.46 -5.13 2.68
N GLU A 58 38.22 -6.08 3.15
CA GLU A 58 37.74 -7.14 4.04
C GLU A 58 37.30 -6.57 5.39
N GLN A 59 38.05 -5.65 5.97
CA GLN A 59 37.64 -4.95 7.20
C GLN A 59 36.36 -4.14 7.00
N MET A 60 36.22 -3.42 5.87
CA MET A 60 35.02 -2.67 5.53
C MET A 60 33.80 -3.60 5.38
N ARG A 61 33.94 -4.76 4.72
CA ARG A 61 32.90 -5.78 4.61
C ARG A 61 32.47 -6.32 5.97
N ASN A 62 33.45 -6.64 6.81
CA ASN A 62 33.18 -7.15 8.15
C ASN A 62 32.43 -6.14 9.01
N ASN A 63 32.77 -4.84 8.90
CA ASN A 63 32.07 -3.77 9.58
C ASN A 63 30.63 -3.61 9.03
N PHE A 64 30.46 -3.62 7.72
CA PHE A 64 29.14 -3.56 7.09
C PHE A 64 28.25 -4.73 7.52
N CYS A 65 28.76 -5.96 7.47
CA CYS A 65 28.00 -7.15 7.91
C CYS A 65 27.66 -7.11 9.41
N ARG A 66 28.54 -6.54 10.24
CA ARG A 66 28.25 -6.35 11.67
C ARG A 66 27.12 -5.36 11.88
N GLN A 67 27.13 -4.21 11.20
CA GLN A 67 26.08 -3.20 11.27
C GLN A 67 24.76 -3.77 10.72
N GLN A 68 24.78 -4.47 9.60
CA GLN A 68 23.61 -5.10 9.02
C GLN A 68 22.92 -6.08 9.98
N LYS A 69 23.69 -6.85 10.76
CA LYS A 69 23.13 -7.77 11.77
C LYS A 69 22.43 -7.05 12.93
N GLN A 70 22.77 -5.78 13.18
CA GLN A 70 22.14 -4.95 14.20
C GLN A 70 21.00 -4.10 13.63
N SER A 71 20.86 -4.06 12.31
CA SER A 71 19.88 -3.30 11.60
C SER A 71 18.61 -4.12 11.36
N ARG A 72 17.49 -3.43 11.15
CA ARG A 72 16.23 -4.01 10.71
C ARG A 72 16.00 -3.69 9.24
N LYS A 73 15.28 -4.54 8.53
CA LYS A 73 14.84 -4.21 7.18
C LYS A 73 13.84 -3.06 7.25
N LEU A 74 14.05 -2.03 6.42
CA LEU A 74 13.13 -0.91 6.30
C LEU A 74 11.91 -1.30 5.46
N ILE A 75 12.12 -2.12 4.44
CA ILE A 75 11.11 -2.55 3.49
C ILE A 75 11.10 -4.07 3.48
N ASN A 76 9.97 -4.67 3.86
CA ASN A 76 9.69 -6.08 3.70
C ASN A 76 8.76 -6.23 2.51
N CYS A 77 9.24 -6.84 1.41
CA CYS A 77 8.43 -7.13 0.25
C CYS A 77 7.87 -8.55 0.37
N VAL A 78 6.59 -8.68 0.10
CA VAL A 78 5.89 -9.96 0.08
C VAL A 78 5.52 -10.25 -1.38
N GLU A 79 6.08 -11.32 -1.93
CA GLU A 79 5.90 -11.69 -3.34
C GLU A 79 4.96 -12.90 -3.52
N ASN A 80 4.75 -13.66 -2.45
CA ASN A 80 3.97 -14.88 -2.46
C ASN A 80 2.53 -14.60 -2.00
N ILE A 81 1.55 -15.03 -2.79
CA ILE A 81 0.12 -14.84 -2.51
C ILE A 81 -0.28 -15.39 -1.13
N ALA A 82 0.24 -16.54 -0.72
CA ALA A 82 -0.08 -17.13 0.58
C ALA A 82 0.44 -16.25 1.74
N GLU A 83 1.66 -15.74 1.59
CA GLU A 83 2.29 -14.83 2.55
C GLU A 83 1.58 -13.47 2.58
N GLN A 84 1.07 -13.00 1.44
CA GLN A 84 0.23 -11.80 1.36
C GLN A 84 -1.07 -11.97 2.18
N PHE A 85 -1.76 -13.10 2.00
CA PHE A 85 -2.97 -13.40 2.76
C PHE A 85 -2.69 -13.53 4.26
N GLU A 86 -1.60 -14.16 4.65
CA GLU A 86 -1.20 -14.27 6.06
C GLU A 86 -0.90 -12.88 6.65
N THR A 87 -0.12 -12.07 5.95
CA THR A 87 0.26 -10.72 6.40
C THR A 87 -0.97 -9.82 6.55
N VAL A 88 -1.79 -9.73 5.51
CA VAL A 88 -3.01 -8.91 5.55
C VAL A 88 -4.00 -9.48 6.56
N GLY A 89 -4.15 -10.80 6.65
CA GLY A 89 -4.98 -11.45 7.66
C GLY A 89 -4.56 -11.10 9.10
N ASN A 90 -3.27 -11.11 9.37
CA ASN A 90 -2.72 -10.72 10.68
C ASN A 90 -2.96 -9.23 10.99
N MET A 91 -2.82 -8.35 9.99
CA MET A 91 -3.09 -6.91 10.15
C MET A 91 -4.55 -6.63 10.51
N VAL A 92 -5.51 -7.33 9.88
CA VAL A 92 -6.94 -7.11 10.13
C VAL A 92 -7.50 -7.90 11.31
N ALA A 93 -6.74 -8.83 11.89
CA ALA A 93 -7.16 -9.66 13.01
C ALA A 93 -7.34 -8.86 14.31
N THR A 94 -6.63 -7.76 14.47
CA THR A 94 -6.75 -6.84 15.60
C THR A 94 -7.47 -5.58 15.18
N LYS A 95 -8.25 -4.99 16.11
CA LYS A 95 -8.91 -3.70 15.86
C LYS A 95 -7.86 -2.58 15.85
N TYR A 96 -7.87 -1.77 14.81
CA TYR A 96 -6.98 -0.62 14.66
C TYR A 96 -7.73 0.61 14.13
N SER A 97 -7.14 1.79 14.36
CA SER A 97 -7.54 3.06 13.76
C SER A 97 -6.48 3.52 12.79
N GLY A 98 -6.88 4.14 11.69
CA GLY A 98 -5.92 4.62 10.69
C GLY A 98 -6.55 5.14 9.41
N TYR A 99 -5.75 5.16 8.36
CA TYR A 99 -6.14 5.67 7.04
C TYR A 99 -5.95 4.62 5.97
N GLY A 100 -6.91 4.59 5.03
CA GLY A 100 -6.80 3.84 3.77
C GLY A 100 -6.83 4.81 2.60
N LEU A 101 -5.67 5.11 2.00
CA LEU A 101 -5.52 6.07 0.91
C LEU A 101 -5.30 5.35 -0.41
N GLN A 102 -6.22 5.49 -1.37
CA GLN A 102 -6.25 4.75 -2.63
C GLN A 102 -6.93 5.55 -3.74
N ASP A 103 -6.49 5.38 -4.97
CA ASP A 103 -7.22 5.96 -6.11
C ASP A 103 -8.51 5.19 -6.40
N ASP A 104 -8.44 3.87 -6.59
CA ASP A 104 -9.62 3.03 -6.75
C ASP A 104 -10.14 2.56 -5.38
N PRO A 105 -11.46 2.48 -5.16
CA PRO A 105 -11.99 2.14 -3.85
C PRO A 105 -11.73 0.68 -3.48
N CYS A 106 -11.21 0.44 -2.27
CA CYS A 106 -11.29 -0.88 -1.64
C CYS A 106 -12.74 -1.15 -1.23
N VAL A 107 -13.43 -1.92 -2.04
CA VAL A 107 -14.86 -2.21 -1.77
C VAL A 107 -15.08 -3.29 -0.73
N MET A 108 -14.03 -4.03 -0.35
CA MET A 108 -14.14 -5.20 0.52
C MET A 108 -14.74 -4.87 1.90
N ALA A 109 -14.41 -3.69 2.45
CA ALA A 109 -14.97 -3.22 3.72
C ALA A 109 -16.48 -2.89 3.66
N PHE A 110 -17.05 -2.78 2.47
CA PHE A 110 -18.43 -2.35 2.22
C PHE A 110 -19.32 -3.46 1.64
N LEU A 111 -18.76 -4.67 1.43
CA LEU A 111 -19.49 -5.81 0.90
C LEU A 111 -20.36 -6.46 1.96
N GLU A 112 -21.61 -6.73 1.60
CA GLU A 112 -22.53 -7.55 2.39
C GLU A 112 -22.37 -9.06 2.07
N ASP A 113 -22.71 -9.92 3.01
CA ASP A 113 -22.58 -11.37 2.86
C ASP A 113 -23.27 -11.92 1.61
N GLU A 114 -24.48 -11.41 1.29
CA GLU A 114 -25.21 -11.82 0.09
C GLU A 114 -24.46 -11.43 -1.20
N LEU A 115 -23.81 -10.27 -1.17
CA LEU A 115 -23.08 -9.77 -2.31
C LEU A 115 -21.77 -10.56 -2.52
N ILE A 116 -21.08 -10.91 -1.43
CA ILE A 116 -19.91 -11.78 -1.47
C ILE A 116 -20.27 -13.13 -2.11
N GLN A 117 -21.39 -13.73 -1.70
CA GLN A 117 -21.85 -14.98 -2.31
C GLN A 117 -22.13 -14.88 -3.81
N LYS A 118 -22.65 -13.73 -4.28
CA LYS A 118 -22.88 -13.49 -5.71
C LYS A 118 -21.59 -13.24 -6.46
N CYS A 119 -20.65 -12.51 -5.87
CA CYS A 119 -19.43 -12.07 -6.54
C CYS A 119 -18.35 -13.13 -6.61
N VAL A 120 -18.25 -14.06 -5.65
CA VAL A 120 -17.24 -15.15 -5.77
C VAL A 120 -17.56 -16.03 -6.96
N ALA A 121 -16.61 -16.19 -7.86
CA ALA A 121 -16.77 -16.89 -9.12
C ALA A 121 -17.25 -18.33 -8.91
N PRO A 122 -18.31 -18.79 -9.63
CA PRO A 122 -18.94 -20.10 -9.38
C PRO A 122 -18.06 -21.30 -9.76
N GLN A 123 -17.09 -21.09 -10.65
CA GLN A 123 -16.17 -22.13 -11.13
C GLN A 123 -14.98 -22.39 -10.19
N MET A 124 -14.88 -21.63 -9.10
CA MET A 124 -13.76 -21.78 -8.18
C MET A 124 -13.83 -23.12 -7.44
N GLU A 125 -12.71 -23.81 -7.41
CA GLU A 125 -12.53 -24.97 -6.54
C GLU A 125 -12.65 -24.56 -5.09
N HIS A 126 -13.36 -25.35 -4.29
CA HIS A 126 -13.65 -25.02 -2.87
C HIS A 126 -14.35 -23.67 -2.67
N ARG A 127 -15.24 -23.27 -3.56
CA ARG A 127 -15.97 -21.99 -3.54
C ARG A 127 -16.59 -21.65 -2.17
N GLU A 128 -17.17 -22.63 -1.48
CA GLU A 128 -17.80 -22.41 -0.16
C GLU A 128 -16.78 -21.91 0.88
N ILE A 129 -15.58 -22.50 0.89
CA ILE A 129 -14.48 -22.08 1.76
C ILE A 129 -14.03 -20.68 1.41
N LEU A 130 -13.88 -20.36 0.11
CA LEU A 130 -13.52 -19.02 -0.33
C LEU A 130 -14.57 -17.97 0.06
N VAL A 131 -15.85 -18.28 -0.09
CA VAL A 131 -16.94 -17.40 0.35
C VAL A 131 -16.85 -17.16 1.85
N GLN A 132 -16.66 -18.21 2.66
CA GLN A 132 -16.55 -18.08 4.11
C GLN A 132 -15.34 -17.21 4.49
N MET A 133 -14.16 -17.49 3.95
CA MET A 133 -12.94 -16.71 4.22
C MET A 133 -13.10 -15.25 3.81
N THR A 134 -13.66 -14.99 2.61
CA THR A 134 -13.91 -13.63 2.12
C THR A 134 -14.91 -12.90 3.02
N THR A 135 -15.97 -13.57 3.46
CA THR A 135 -16.97 -12.99 4.37
C THR A 135 -16.34 -12.59 5.69
N GLU A 136 -15.53 -13.48 6.27
CA GLU A 136 -14.83 -13.21 7.52
C GLU A 136 -13.83 -12.04 7.39
N TYR A 137 -13.07 -12.01 6.31
CA TYR A 137 -12.16 -10.92 5.98
C TYR A 137 -12.88 -9.58 5.82
N CYS A 138 -13.97 -9.53 5.03
CA CYS A 138 -14.77 -8.32 4.83
C CYS A 138 -15.37 -7.80 6.16
N ARG A 139 -15.85 -8.70 7.02
CA ARG A 139 -16.35 -8.34 8.36
C ARG A 139 -15.24 -7.77 9.24
N CYS A 140 -14.04 -8.36 9.20
CA CYS A 140 -12.89 -7.81 9.92
C CYS A 140 -12.57 -6.40 9.45
N LEU A 141 -12.52 -6.16 8.13
CA LEU A 141 -12.28 -4.83 7.57
C LEU A 141 -13.38 -3.82 7.96
N ALA A 142 -14.65 -4.21 7.87
CA ALA A 142 -15.78 -3.34 8.21
C ALA A 142 -15.82 -2.94 9.71
N ASN A 143 -15.17 -3.70 10.57
CA ASN A 143 -15.08 -3.43 12.01
C ASN A 143 -13.88 -2.54 12.38
N GLN A 144 -13.01 -2.19 11.44
CA GLN A 144 -11.88 -1.30 11.68
C GLN A 144 -12.35 0.17 11.75
N ASP A 145 -11.63 0.97 12.52
CA ASP A 145 -11.84 2.42 12.61
C ASP A 145 -10.93 3.13 11.58
N VAL A 146 -11.23 2.91 10.31
CA VAL A 146 -10.41 3.42 9.19
C VAL A 146 -11.13 4.55 8.47
N THR A 147 -10.46 5.69 8.36
CA THR A 147 -10.85 6.77 7.45
C THR A 147 -10.38 6.44 6.05
N TYR A 148 -11.30 6.08 5.17
CA TYR A 148 -10.99 5.83 3.76
C TYR A 148 -10.91 7.14 2.97
N ILE A 149 -9.89 7.21 2.11
CA ILE A 149 -9.65 8.32 1.18
C ILE A 149 -9.53 7.71 -0.22
N PHE A 150 -10.51 7.97 -1.08
CA PHE A 150 -10.55 7.48 -2.45
C PHE A 150 -10.59 8.64 -3.45
N SER A 151 -10.21 8.41 -4.71
CA SER A 151 -10.47 9.41 -5.74
C SER A 151 -11.91 9.31 -6.25
N MET A 152 -12.54 10.45 -6.57
CA MET A 152 -13.84 10.47 -7.23
C MET A 152 -13.79 9.73 -8.57
N GLU A 153 -12.69 9.85 -9.28
CA GLU A 153 -12.47 9.16 -10.54
C GLU A 153 -12.48 7.63 -10.38
N GLY A 154 -11.86 7.10 -9.31
CA GLY A 154 -11.89 5.68 -8.97
C GLY A 154 -13.30 5.19 -8.64
N ILE A 155 -14.07 5.96 -7.87
CA ILE A 155 -15.49 5.68 -7.58
C ILE A 155 -16.30 5.59 -8.87
N LEU A 156 -16.16 6.57 -9.77
CA LEU A 156 -16.88 6.59 -11.05
C LEU A 156 -16.44 5.44 -11.97
N ASN A 157 -15.17 5.08 -11.96
CA ASN A 157 -14.65 3.93 -12.70
C ASN A 157 -15.24 2.61 -12.18
N PHE A 158 -15.29 2.43 -10.87
CA PHE A 158 -15.95 1.27 -10.26
C PHE A 158 -17.42 1.19 -10.62
N LEU A 159 -18.16 2.31 -10.58
CA LEU A 159 -19.56 2.35 -11.01
C LEU A 159 -19.74 1.91 -12.47
N LYS A 160 -18.84 2.27 -13.37
CA LYS A 160 -18.90 1.91 -14.80
C LYS A 160 -18.57 0.44 -15.03
N THR A 161 -17.53 -0.04 -14.38
CA THR A 161 -16.91 -1.33 -14.73
C THR A 161 -17.22 -2.47 -13.75
N GLY A 162 -17.40 -2.15 -12.47
CA GLY A 162 -17.46 -3.14 -11.39
C GLY A 162 -16.12 -3.85 -11.13
N ILE A 163 -15.02 -3.32 -11.69
CA ILE A 163 -13.70 -3.90 -11.49
C ILE A 163 -13.21 -3.58 -10.09
N ILE A 164 -12.80 -4.63 -9.37
CA ILE A 164 -12.15 -4.56 -8.07
C ILE A 164 -10.65 -4.73 -8.32
N THR A 165 -9.90 -3.65 -8.30
CA THR A 165 -8.49 -3.62 -8.72
C THR A 165 -7.56 -4.41 -7.80
N GLU A 166 -8.00 -4.71 -6.59
CA GLU A 166 -7.25 -5.48 -5.59
C GLU A 166 -7.39 -7.00 -5.77
N LEU A 167 -8.31 -7.46 -6.59
CA LEU A 167 -8.60 -8.88 -6.80
C LEU A 167 -8.23 -9.33 -8.22
N ASP A 168 -7.76 -10.57 -8.33
CA ASP A 168 -7.63 -11.21 -9.63
C ASP A 168 -9.02 -11.38 -10.27
N PRO A 169 -9.25 -10.90 -11.50
CA PRO A 169 -10.52 -11.04 -12.21
C PRO A 169 -11.04 -12.47 -12.33
N ALA A 170 -10.18 -13.46 -12.21
CA ALA A 170 -10.59 -14.86 -12.21
C ALA A 170 -11.32 -15.31 -10.94
N LEU A 171 -11.15 -14.58 -9.82
CA LEU A 171 -11.70 -14.93 -8.52
C LEU A 171 -13.14 -14.45 -8.32
N TYR A 172 -13.60 -13.47 -9.10
CA TYR A 172 -14.90 -12.86 -8.89
C TYR A 172 -15.63 -12.54 -10.19
N ILE A 173 -16.95 -12.37 -10.04
CA ILE A 173 -17.82 -11.80 -11.08
C ILE A 173 -18.09 -10.36 -10.70
N PRO A 174 -17.86 -9.39 -11.60
CA PRO A 174 -18.16 -7.98 -11.32
C PRO A 174 -19.61 -7.81 -10.85
N PRO A 175 -19.86 -7.03 -9.78
CA PRO A 175 -21.20 -6.78 -9.27
C PRO A 175 -22.08 -6.07 -10.31
N THR A 176 -23.40 -6.31 -10.26
CA THR A 176 -24.37 -5.63 -11.12
C THR A 176 -24.33 -4.11 -10.88
N LEU A 177 -24.93 -3.32 -11.78
CA LEU A 177 -25.00 -1.87 -11.59
C LEU A 177 -25.70 -1.50 -10.27
N GLU A 178 -26.78 -2.17 -9.96
CA GLU A 178 -27.54 -1.95 -8.73
C GLU A 178 -26.72 -2.28 -7.49
N ASP A 179 -25.96 -3.37 -7.53
CA ASP A 179 -25.06 -3.76 -6.45
C ASP A 179 -23.91 -2.74 -6.30
N ARG A 180 -23.35 -2.24 -7.42
CA ARG A 180 -22.31 -1.20 -7.40
C ARG A 180 -22.81 0.12 -6.80
N VAL A 181 -24.03 0.53 -7.15
CA VAL A 181 -24.67 1.72 -6.59
C VAL A 181 -24.80 1.57 -5.08
N ARG A 182 -25.30 0.42 -4.59
CA ARG A 182 -25.43 0.14 -3.15
C ARG A 182 -24.10 0.19 -2.43
N ILE A 183 -23.03 -0.35 -3.02
CA ILE A 183 -21.68 -0.29 -2.45
C ILE A 183 -21.20 1.16 -2.33
N VAL A 184 -21.34 1.95 -3.40
CA VAL A 184 -20.90 3.35 -3.41
C VAL A 184 -21.73 4.21 -2.43
N GLU A 185 -23.02 3.96 -2.29
CA GLU A 185 -23.85 4.61 -1.27
C GLU A 185 -23.30 4.35 0.15
N LYS A 186 -22.94 3.11 0.47
CA LYS A 186 -22.30 2.76 1.74
C LYS A 186 -20.95 3.46 1.93
N ILE A 187 -20.13 3.54 0.88
CA ILE A 187 -18.85 4.27 0.92
C ILE A 187 -19.10 5.74 1.32
N LEU A 188 -20.08 6.39 0.71
CA LEU A 188 -20.42 7.78 1.02
C LEU A 188 -21.02 7.96 2.43
N GLU A 189 -21.80 6.98 2.91
CA GLU A 189 -22.38 6.99 4.26
C GLU A 189 -21.33 6.77 5.35
N ASN A 190 -20.27 6.05 5.07
CA ASN A 190 -19.21 5.71 6.03
C ASN A 190 -18.25 6.88 6.35
N GLY A 191 -18.49 8.08 5.84
CA GLY A 191 -17.62 9.23 6.06
C GLY A 191 -16.32 9.19 5.25
N THR A 192 -16.30 8.43 4.16
CA THR A 192 -15.17 8.38 3.22
C THR A 192 -14.92 9.76 2.61
N ARG A 193 -13.65 10.17 2.58
CA ARG A 193 -13.23 11.42 1.94
C ARG A 193 -12.91 11.17 0.46
N LEU A 194 -13.47 11.97 -0.44
CA LEU A 194 -13.32 11.80 -1.89
C LEU A 194 -12.46 12.89 -2.51
N LEU A 195 -11.27 12.53 -2.98
CA LEU A 195 -10.34 13.41 -3.66
C LEU A 195 -10.91 13.92 -4.99
N LYS A 196 -10.71 15.20 -5.28
CA LYS A 196 -11.07 15.84 -6.55
C LYS A 196 -10.21 15.37 -7.73
N SER A 197 -8.99 14.92 -7.44
CA SER A 197 -8.06 14.43 -8.43
C SER A 197 -7.43 13.13 -7.96
N PRO A 198 -7.13 12.18 -8.85
CA PRO A 198 -6.39 10.98 -8.48
C PRO A 198 -4.96 11.32 -8.05
N MET A 199 -4.37 10.49 -7.20
CA MET A 199 -3.01 10.65 -6.72
C MET A 199 -1.97 10.19 -7.74
N SER A 200 -2.35 9.26 -8.60
CA SER A 200 -1.46 8.62 -9.57
C SER A 200 -1.90 8.83 -11.01
N ASP A 201 -1.00 8.57 -11.96
CA ASP A 201 -1.27 8.65 -13.40
C ASP A 201 -1.99 7.40 -13.95
N ARG A 202 -2.56 6.54 -13.09
CA ARG A 202 -3.22 5.25 -13.38
C ARG A 202 -2.34 4.17 -14.01
N LYS A 203 -1.09 4.45 -14.34
CA LYS A 203 -0.14 3.41 -14.77
C LYS A 203 0.38 2.61 -13.59
N THR A 204 0.30 3.21 -12.41
CA THR A 204 0.70 2.61 -11.15
C THR A 204 -0.43 2.84 -10.16
N ASN A 205 -1.14 1.79 -9.77
CA ASN A 205 -2.12 1.91 -8.70
C ASN A 205 -1.39 1.72 -7.36
N MET A 206 -1.52 2.71 -6.48
CA MET A 206 -0.89 2.71 -5.16
C MET A 206 -1.98 2.72 -4.09
N ASN A 207 -1.94 1.74 -3.20
CA ASN A 207 -2.84 1.63 -2.07
C ASN A 207 -2.02 1.69 -0.80
N LEU A 208 -2.27 2.67 0.05
CA LEU A 208 -1.63 2.85 1.34
C LEU A 208 -2.63 2.58 2.45
N TYR A 209 -2.33 1.63 3.32
CA TYR A 209 -2.98 1.46 4.61
C TYR A 209 -1.97 1.81 5.69
N VAL A 210 -2.31 2.71 6.57
CA VAL A 210 -1.42 3.15 7.65
C VAL A 210 -2.17 3.30 8.96
N THR A 211 -1.58 2.73 10.00
CA THR A 211 -1.98 2.88 11.41
C THR A 211 -0.78 3.44 12.18
N SER A 212 -0.93 3.66 13.49
CA SER A 212 0.20 4.02 14.36
C SER A 212 1.25 2.94 14.52
N GLU A 213 0.93 1.67 14.23
CA GLU A 213 1.79 0.52 14.51
C GLU A 213 2.23 -0.22 13.24
N HIS A 214 1.42 -0.21 12.20
CA HIS A 214 1.63 -0.97 10.98
C HIS A 214 1.23 -0.18 9.75
N GLY A 215 1.91 -0.43 8.64
CA GLY A 215 1.53 0.10 7.34
C GLY A 215 1.71 -0.94 6.24
N LEU A 216 0.87 -0.84 5.23
CA LEU A 216 0.95 -1.62 4.01
C LEU A 216 0.87 -0.67 2.82
N LEU A 217 1.92 -0.64 2.02
CA LEU A 217 1.91 0.03 0.74
C LEU A 217 1.86 -1.03 -0.37
N ARG A 218 0.70 -1.17 -0.99
CA ARG A 218 0.53 -2.02 -2.16
C ARG A 218 0.74 -1.21 -3.43
N ILE A 219 1.59 -1.69 -4.32
CA ILE A 219 1.81 -1.12 -5.64
C ILE A 219 1.38 -2.15 -6.68
N ALA A 220 0.33 -1.83 -7.41
CA ALA A 220 -0.10 -2.63 -8.54
C ALA A 220 0.51 -2.09 -9.84
N LEU A 221 1.09 -2.99 -10.63
CA LEU A 221 1.58 -2.72 -11.98
C LEU A 221 0.70 -3.50 -12.97
N PRO A 222 -0.43 -2.93 -13.42
CA PRO A 222 -1.41 -3.65 -14.23
C PRO A 222 -0.82 -4.22 -15.51
N GLU A 223 0.10 -3.51 -16.16
CA GLU A 223 0.77 -3.96 -17.38
C GLU A 223 1.61 -5.22 -17.17
N LYS A 224 2.17 -5.40 -15.96
CA LYS A 224 3.01 -6.54 -15.59
C LYS A 224 2.25 -7.64 -14.85
N LYS A 225 0.98 -7.41 -14.47
CA LYS A 225 0.18 -8.29 -13.60
C LYS A 225 0.91 -8.65 -12.30
N VAL A 226 1.63 -7.69 -11.74
CA VAL A 226 2.43 -7.87 -10.52
C VAL A 226 1.89 -6.93 -9.45
N PHE A 227 1.69 -7.47 -8.25
CA PHE A 227 1.46 -6.72 -7.03
C PHE A 227 2.74 -6.76 -6.18
N LEU A 228 3.10 -5.63 -5.65
CA LEU A 228 4.19 -5.52 -4.68
C LEU A 228 3.60 -5.01 -3.37
N ASP A 229 3.62 -5.84 -2.35
CA ASP A 229 3.22 -5.46 -1.01
C ASP A 229 4.48 -5.11 -0.21
N ILE A 230 4.53 -3.88 0.28
CA ILE A 230 5.59 -3.35 1.12
C ILE A 230 5.02 -3.17 2.52
N ILE A 231 5.55 -3.95 3.46
CA ILE A 231 5.18 -3.83 4.87
C ILE A 231 6.05 -2.74 5.48
N LEU A 232 5.42 -1.80 6.14
CA LEU A 232 6.04 -0.69 6.83
C LEU A 232 5.95 -0.93 8.35
N GLU A 233 7.10 -1.05 9.00
CA GLU A 233 7.20 -1.30 10.45
C GLU A 233 8.06 -0.24 11.15
N GLU A 234 8.69 0.65 10.38
CA GLU A 234 9.53 1.69 10.92
C GLU A 234 8.66 2.86 11.40
N SER A 235 8.78 3.24 12.68
CA SER A 235 7.86 4.15 13.36
C SER A 235 7.82 5.56 12.77
N GLU A 236 8.97 6.15 12.42
CA GLU A 236 9.03 7.51 11.87
C GLU A 236 8.40 7.57 10.47
N LEU A 237 8.59 6.50 9.68
CA LEU A 237 7.98 6.38 8.37
C LEU A 237 6.45 6.21 8.49
N LEU A 238 6.00 5.38 9.42
CA LEU A 238 4.56 5.21 9.72
C LEU A 238 3.92 6.53 10.16
N HIS A 239 4.53 7.23 11.12
CA HIS A 239 4.05 8.52 11.57
C HIS A 239 4.01 9.54 10.42
N SER A 240 5.04 9.55 9.57
CA SER A 240 5.07 10.46 8.41
C SER A 240 3.91 10.22 7.43
N PHE A 241 3.58 8.95 7.15
CA PHE A 241 2.43 8.62 6.30
C PHE A 241 1.09 8.90 7.00
N TYR A 242 1.01 8.63 8.29
CA TYR A 242 -0.18 8.90 9.08
C TYR A 242 -0.48 10.40 9.12
N ASP A 243 0.51 11.21 9.49
CA ASP A 243 0.42 12.66 9.53
C ASP A 243 0.10 13.27 8.15
N TYR A 244 0.66 12.68 7.08
CA TYR A 244 0.31 13.07 5.71
C TYR A 244 -1.18 12.90 5.44
N CYS A 245 -1.75 11.75 5.76
CA CYS A 245 -3.17 11.49 5.56
C CYS A 245 -4.06 12.39 6.44
N GLU A 246 -3.65 12.62 7.70
CA GLU A 246 -4.38 13.44 8.65
C GLU A 246 -4.36 14.92 8.27
N SER A 247 -3.21 15.42 7.78
CA SER A 247 -3.00 16.82 7.43
C SER A 247 -3.45 17.22 6.02
N MET A 248 -4.06 16.31 5.25
CA MET A 248 -4.56 16.64 3.92
C MET A 248 -5.61 17.76 3.98
N GLU A 249 -5.38 18.82 3.20
CA GLU A 249 -6.24 20.01 3.15
C GLU A 249 -7.66 19.68 2.66
N GLU A 250 -8.68 20.27 3.28
CA GLU A 250 -10.09 20.02 2.95
C GLU A 250 -10.44 20.42 1.50
N GLU A 251 -9.75 21.38 0.92
CA GLU A 251 -9.91 21.83 -0.46
C GLU A 251 -9.63 20.73 -1.49
N LEU A 252 -8.86 19.70 -1.12
CA LEU A 252 -8.57 18.55 -1.97
C LEU A 252 -9.78 17.63 -2.14
N PHE A 253 -10.76 17.73 -1.26
CA PHE A 253 -11.90 16.82 -1.19
C PHE A 253 -13.18 17.46 -1.71
N TYR A 254 -14.08 16.61 -2.19
CA TYR A 254 -15.47 17.00 -2.46
C TYR A 254 -16.25 17.08 -1.16
N GLU A 255 -17.11 18.10 -1.05
CA GLU A 255 -18.15 18.10 -0.04
C GLU A 255 -19.12 16.93 -0.28
N LYS A 256 -19.71 16.38 0.79
CA LYS A 256 -20.58 15.21 0.72
C LYS A 256 -21.73 15.38 -0.30
N ASP A 257 -22.45 16.48 -0.23
CA ASP A 257 -23.60 16.76 -1.11
C ASP A 257 -23.17 16.87 -2.59
N GLU A 258 -21.98 17.42 -2.85
CA GLU A 258 -21.41 17.52 -4.18
C GLU A 258 -21.02 16.14 -4.71
N ALA A 259 -20.36 15.33 -3.89
CA ALA A 259 -19.98 13.96 -4.22
C ALA A 259 -21.21 13.10 -4.55
N GLU A 260 -22.25 13.15 -3.72
CA GLU A 260 -23.52 12.44 -3.99
C GLU A 260 -24.17 12.86 -5.30
N LYS A 261 -24.17 14.17 -5.61
CA LYS A 261 -24.73 14.68 -6.86
C LYS A 261 -23.96 14.16 -8.08
N ILE A 262 -22.63 14.13 -8.02
CA ILE A 262 -21.77 13.61 -9.09
C ILE A 262 -22.08 12.13 -9.32
N VAL A 263 -22.10 11.33 -8.24
CA VAL A 263 -22.39 9.89 -8.29
C VAL A 263 -23.76 9.62 -8.89
N ARG A 264 -24.82 10.31 -8.43
CA ARG A 264 -26.20 10.16 -8.98
C ARG A 264 -26.23 10.50 -10.47
N GLY A 265 -25.56 11.59 -10.88
CA GLY A 265 -25.50 11.97 -12.29
C GLY A 265 -24.83 10.92 -13.17
N GLU A 266 -23.80 10.24 -12.66
CA GLU A 266 -23.14 9.17 -13.41
C GLU A 266 -23.99 7.90 -13.50
N VAL A 267 -24.67 7.52 -12.41
CA VAL A 267 -25.61 6.38 -12.40
C VAL A 267 -26.72 6.59 -13.45
N GLU A 268 -27.30 7.80 -13.56
CA GLU A 268 -28.30 8.12 -14.57
C GLU A 268 -27.77 7.99 -16.00
N LYS A 269 -26.53 8.45 -16.26
CA LYS A 269 -25.89 8.31 -17.57
C LYS A 269 -25.68 6.83 -17.92
N ILE A 270 -25.19 6.02 -16.99
CA ILE A 270 -24.97 4.57 -17.21
C ILE A 270 -26.31 3.89 -17.53
N ARG A 271 -27.38 4.17 -16.77
CA ARG A 271 -28.72 3.62 -17.01
C ARG A 271 -29.29 4.01 -18.37
N THR A 272 -28.99 5.22 -18.83
CA THR A 272 -29.49 5.71 -20.14
C THR A 272 -28.75 5.07 -21.31
N ASN A 273 -27.44 4.80 -21.17
CA ASN A 273 -26.60 4.19 -22.20
C ASN A 273 -26.83 2.67 -22.35
N HIS A 274 -27.50 2.03 -21.39
CA HIS A 274 -27.84 0.59 -21.43
C HIS A 274 -29.29 0.32 -21.89
N LYS A 275 -30.05 1.37 -22.26
CA LYS A 275 -31.36 1.27 -22.95
C LYS A 275 -31.19 1.38 -24.44
#